data_a2ee5cce899cca5696ac6a200feb1353
#
_entry.id   a2ee5cce899cca5696ac6a200feb1353
#
_cell.length_a   1.000
_cell.length_b   1.000
_cell.length_c   1.000
_cell.angle_alpha   90.00
_cell.angle_beta   90.00
_cell.angle_gamma   90.00
#
_symmetry.space_group_name_H-M   'P 1'
#
loop_
_entity.id
_entity.type
_entity.pdbx_description
1 polymer ?
#
loop_
_entity_poly.entity_id
_entity_poly.type
_entity_poly.pdbx_seq_one_letter_code
_entity_poly.pdbx_strand_id
1 'polypeptide(L)'
;MLAGDPMRDNAVTHATAKTSAMVTIRDVARECGLSVTTVSMVLNHAPLARSIPESTKKRIIHVAEGLGYEPNPFAQALRNHQSHTIGVMVPDIADPYCAQILRGIETSFSRSSYLPFLVDIQNNRLRFKKYLNVLLARRVEGLIILANSLSFETELLGVLESRKIPS
;
A
#
# COMPACT_ATOMS: atom_id res chain seq x y z
N MET A 1 44.98 22.54 -33.00
CA MET A 1 44.63 21.22 -33.55
C MET A 1 44.47 20.27 -32.38
N LEU A 2 43.30 20.17 -31.82
CA LEU A 2 42.89 19.09 -30.92
C LEU A 2 41.37 19.03 -30.88
N ALA A 3 40.87 17.86 -31.15
CA ALA A 3 39.51 17.51 -31.46
C ALA A 3 38.57 17.64 -30.25
N GLY A 4 37.36 18.12 -30.51
CA GLY A 4 36.25 18.07 -29.58
C GLY A 4 35.73 16.66 -29.34
N ASP A 5 35.42 16.40 -28.11
CA ASP A 5 34.70 15.21 -27.68
C ASP A 5 33.17 15.51 -27.70
N PRO A 6 32.37 14.79 -28.46
CA PRO A 6 30.91 15.00 -28.44
C PRO A 6 30.29 14.30 -27.24
N MET A 7 29.81 15.09 -26.30
CA MET A 7 28.87 14.66 -25.26
C MET A 7 27.72 13.88 -25.89
N ARG A 8 27.63 12.59 -25.57
CA ARG A 8 26.48 11.74 -25.89
C ARG A 8 25.31 12.15 -25.03
N ASP A 9 24.34 12.76 -25.65
CA ASP A 9 22.99 12.94 -25.14
C ASP A 9 22.40 11.57 -24.81
N ASN A 10 22.30 11.26 -23.53
CA ASN A 10 21.56 10.12 -23.01
C ASN A 10 20.08 10.55 -22.94
N ALA A 11 19.40 10.52 -24.07
CA ALA A 11 17.95 10.67 -24.12
C ALA A 11 17.32 9.49 -23.39
N VAL A 12 16.95 9.71 -22.12
CA VAL A 12 16.07 8.82 -21.37
C VAL A 12 14.73 8.85 -22.11
N THR A 13 14.51 7.84 -22.92
CA THR A 13 13.24 7.61 -23.59
C THR A 13 12.19 7.33 -22.51
N HIS A 14 11.42 8.34 -22.14
CA HIS A 14 10.19 8.14 -21.39
C HIS A 14 9.23 7.33 -22.25
N ALA A 15 9.23 6.01 -22.04
CA ALA A 15 8.17 5.16 -22.55
C ALA A 15 6.87 5.65 -21.90
N THR A 16 6.08 6.37 -22.66
CA THR A 16 4.68 6.67 -22.36
C THR A 16 3.95 5.34 -22.30
N ALA A 17 3.88 4.74 -21.11
CA ALA A 17 2.98 3.63 -20.86
C ALA A 17 1.57 4.15 -21.17
N LYS A 18 0.97 3.65 -22.25
CA LYS A 18 -0.47 3.78 -22.48
C LYS A 18 -1.15 3.28 -21.22
N THR A 19 -1.78 4.19 -20.48
CA THR A 19 -2.65 3.85 -19.35
C THR A 19 -3.80 3.04 -19.95
N SER A 20 -3.67 1.72 -19.98
CA SER A 20 -4.81 0.86 -20.26
C SER A 20 -5.81 1.14 -19.15
N ALA A 21 -7.01 1.54 -19.49
CA ALA A 21 -8.03 1.86 -18.52
C ALA A 21 -8.21 0.62 -17.62
N MET A 22 -7.88 0.76 -16.34
CA MET A 22 -7.97 -0.33 -15.38
C MET A 22 -9.42 -0.79 -15.31
N VAL A 23 -9.66 -2.09 -15.53
CA VAL A 23 -11.00 -2.68 -15.42
C VAL A 23 -11.56 -2.43 -14.04
N THR A 24 -12.78 -1.94 -13.97
CA THR A 24 -13.43 -1.59 -12.72
C THR A 24 -14.52 -2.60 -12.35
N ILE A 25 -14.91 -2.63 -11.10
CA ILE A 25 -16.04 -3.46 -10.64
C ILE A 25 -17.35 -3.13 -11.37
N ARG A 26 -17.49 -1.89 -11.87
CA ARG A 26 -18.63 -1.48 -12.68
C ARG A 26 -18.65 -2.16 -14.04
N ASP A 27 -17.48 -2.42 -14.62
CA ASP A 27 -17.36 -3.12 -15.89
C ASP A 27 -17.75 -4.59 -15.74
N VAL A 28 -17.30 -5.23 -14.63
CA VAL A 28 -17.73 -6.60 -14.28
C VAL A 28 -19.24 -6.66 -14.04
N ALA A 29 -19.82 -5.71 -13.33
CA ALA A 29 -21.25 -5.65 -13.06
C ALA A 29 -22.07 -5.51 -14.36
N ARG A 30 -21.62 -4.65 -15.25
CA ARG A 30 -22.24 -4.42 -16.58
C ARG A 30 -22.21 -5.70 -17.40
N GLU A 31 -21.07 -6.39 -17.48
CA GLU A 31 -20.90 -7.62 -18.25
C GLU A 31 -21.73 -8.77 -17.65
N CYS A 32 -21.84 -8.85 -16.32
CA CYS A 32 -22.71 -9.80 -15.66
C CYS A 32 -24.21 -9.48 -15.75
N GLY A 33 -24.60 -8.27 -16.12
CA GLY A 33 -26.00 -7.82 -16.04
C GLY A 33 -26.51 -7.77 -14.61
N LEU A 34 -25.63 -7.48 -13.62
CA LEU A 34 -25.94 -7.48 -12.19
C LEU A 34 -25.62 -6.13 -11.55
N SER A 35 -26.17 -5.89 -10.35
CA SER A 35 -25.81 -4.69 -9.59
C SER A 35 -24.35 -4.73 -9.12
N VAL A 36 -23.71 -3.58 -9.03
CA VAL A 36 -22.36 -3.45 -8.46
C VAL A 36 -22.30 -4.01 -7.04
N THR A 37 -23.37 -3.86 -6.28
CA THR A 37 -23.47 -4.38 -4.92
C THR A 37 -23.40 -5.90 -4.90
N THR A 38 -24.16 -6.58 -5.79
CA THR A 38 -24.14 -8.04 -5.90
C THR A 38 -22.75 -8.56 -6.29
N VAL A 39 -22.13 -7.95 -7.29
CA VAL A 39 -20.79 -8.31 -7.74
C VAL A 39 -19.76 -8.07 -6.63
N SER A 40 -19.84 -6.92 -5.94
CA SER A 40 -18.97 -6.60 -4.81
C SER A 40 -19.12 -7.61 -3.66
N MET A 41 -20.32 -8.04 -3.33
CA MET A 41 -20.53 -9.05 -2.28
C MET A 41 -19.81 -10.35 -2.59
N VAL A 42 -19.89 -10.81 -3.84
CA VAL A 42 -19.27 -12.08 -4.26
C VAL A 42 -17.74 -11.94 -4.30
N LEU A 43 -17.21 -10.94 -4.98
CA LEU A 43 -15.78 -10.78 -5.16
C LEU A 43 -15.02 -10.46 -3.86
N ASN A 44 -15.71 -9.91 -2.87
CA ASN A 44 -15.12 -9.61 -1.55
C ASN A 44 -15.52 -10.62 -0.47
N HIS A 45 -16.11 -11.76 -0.84
CA HIS A 45 -16.52 -12.81 0.10
C HIS A 45 -17.37 -12.30 1.28
N ALA A 46 -18.22 -11.30 1.04
CA ALA A 46 -19.06 -10.72 2.08
C ALA A 46 -20.00 -11.77 2.69
N PRO A 47 -20.32 -11.71 3.99
CA PRO A 47 -21.24 -12.68 4.63
C PRO A 47 -22.58 -12.80 3.91
N LEU A 48 -23.09 -11.69 3.39
CA LEU A 48 -24.35 -11.64 2.61
C LEU A 48 -24.26 -12.35 1.24
N ALA A 49 -23.06 -12.64 0.74
CA ALA A 49 -22.90 -13.42 -0.48
C ALA A 49 -23.40 -14.87 -0.33
N ARG A 50 -23.62 -15.34 0.89
CA ARG A 50 -24.16 -16.69 1.15
C ARG A 50 -25.56 -16.88 0.57
N SER A 51 -26.35 -15.82 0.46
CA SER A 51 -27.71 -15.85 -0.12
C SER A 51 -27.72 -15.82 -1.66
N ILE A 52 -26.58 -15.58 -2.32
CA ILE A 52 -26.47 -15.54 -3.77
C ILE A 52 -26.29 -16.96 -4.31
N PRO A 53 -27.06 -17.37 -5.33
CA PRO A 53 -26.95 -18.70 -5.93
C PRO A 53 -25.53 -18.99 -6.42
N GLU A 54 -25.07 -20.22 -6.28
CA GLU A 54 -23.72 -20.64 -6.60
C GLU A 54 -23.40 -20.47 -8.10
N SER A 55 -24.39 -20.70 -8.97
CA SER A 55 -24.26 -20.43 -10.42
C SER A 55 -23.98 -18.96 -10.71
N THR A 56 -24.61 -18.04 -9.98
CA THR A 56 -24.38 -16.60 -10.10
C THR A 56 -22.98 -16.21 -9.61
N LYS A 57 -22.52 -16.78 -8.49
CA LYS A 57 -21.17 -16.55 -8.00
C LYS A 57 -20.11 -16.99 -9.00
N LYS A 58 -20.24 -18.21 -9.53
CA LYS A 58 -19.32 -18.74 -10.55
C LYS A 58 -19.28 -17.85 -11.80
N ARG A 59 -20.45 -17.36 -12.26
CA ARG A 59 -20.52 -16.43 -13.41
C ARG A 59 -19.78 -15.13 -13.13
N ILE A 60 -19.94 -14.53 -11.95
CA ILE A 60 -19.27 -13.28 -11.57
C ILE A 60 -17.76 -13.48 -11.55
N ILE A 61 -17.26 -14.55 -10.94
CA ILE A 61 -15.83 -14.86 -10.86
C ILE A 61 -15.26 -15.07 -12.26
N HIS A 62 -15.91 -15.86 -13.09
CA HIS A 62 -15.46 -16.12 -14.46
C HIS A 62 -15.39 -14.85 -15.31
N VAL A 63 -16.39 -13.98 -15.21
CA VAL A 63 -16.38 -12.69 -15.93
C VAL A 63 -15.28 -11.77 -15.40
N ALA A 64 -15.07 -11.70 -14.08
CA ALA A 64 -14.02 -10.89 -13.49
C ALA A 64 -12.62 -11.36 -13.97
N GLU A 65 -12.38 -12.67 -13.96
CA GLU A 65 -11.14 -13.27 -14.47
C GLU A 65 -10.96 -12.99 -15.96
N GLY A 66 -12.00 -13.19 -16.77
CA GLY A 66 -11.96 -12.95 -18.21
C GLY A 66 -11.69 -11.49 -18.60
N LEU A 67 -12.13 -10.54 -17.79
CA LEU A 67 -11.84 -9.12 -17.97
C LEU A 67 -10.48 -8.69 -17.39
N GLY A 68 -9.80 -9.55 -16.66
CA GLY A 68 -8.59 -9.19 -15.91
C GLY A 68 -8.87 -8.19 -14.79
N TYR A 69 -10.04 -8.30 -14.13
CA TYR A 69 -10.37 -7.44 -13.01
C TYR A 69 -9.55 -7.80 -11.78
N GLU A 70 -8.80 -6.84 -11.29
CA GLU A 70 -8.10 -6.94 -10.00
C GLU A 70 -8.81 -6.04 -8.98
N PRO A 71 -9.17 -6.59 -7.80
CA PRO A 71 -9.72 -5.77 -6.72
C PRO A 71 -8.76 -4.65 -6.34
N ASN A 72 -9.24 -3.41 -6.30
CA ASN A 72 -8.42 -2.28 -5.88
C ASN A 72 -8.26 -2.28 -4.35
N PRO A 73 -7.03 -2.52 -3.83
CA PRO A 73 -6.79 -2.58 -2.38
C PRO A 73 -7.16 -1.27 -1.65
N PHE A 74 -6.97 -0.12 -2.31
CA PHE A 74 -7.33 1.18 -1.73
C PHE A 74 -8.85 1.34 -1.58
N ALA A 75 -9.63 0.87 -2.56
CA ALA A 75 -11.08 0.90 -2.48
C ALA A 75 -11.60 -0.08 -1.40
N GLN A 76 -10.95 -1.22 -1.23
CA GLN A 76 -11.24 -2.16 -0.16
C GLN A 76 -10.89 -1.59 1.22
N ALA A 77 -9.71 -0.96 1.35
CA ALA A 77 -9.25 -0.31 2.56
C ALA A 77 -10.22 0.79 3.03
N LEU A 78 -10.71 1.62 2.10
CA LEU A 78 -11.71 2.66 2.40
C LEU A 78 -13.01 2.08 2.92
N ARG A 79 -13.48 0.97 2.36
CA ARG A 79 -14.74 0.34 2.74
C ARG A 79 -14.64 -0.41 4.07
N ASN A 80 -13.53 -1.10 4.28
CA ASN A 80 -13.33 -1.95 5.46
C ASN A 80 -12.69 -1.16 6.62
N HIS A 81 -12.29 0.09 6.41
CA HIS A 81 -11.47 0.89 7.33
C HIS A 81 -10.15 0.20 7.72
N GLN A 82 -9.64 -0.69 6.88
CA GLN A 82 -8.40 -1.44 7.09
C GLN A 82 -7.50 -1.27 5.87
N SER A 83 -6.33 -0.67 6.07
CA SER A 83 -5.35 -0.47 5.00
C SER A 83 -4.43 -1.67 4.83
N HIS A 84 -4.38 -2.56 5.82
CA HIS A 84 -3.42 -3.66 5.92
C HIS A 84 -1.97 -3.19 5.71
N THR A 85 -1.66 -1.98 6.16
CA THR A 85 -0.33 -1.40 6.07
C THR A 85 0.18 -0.96 7.44
N ILE A 86 1.44 -1.24 7.68
CA ILE A 86 2.17 -0.80 8.88
C ILE A 86 3.31 0.12 8.43
N GLY A 87 3.39 1.30 9.01
CA GLY A 87 4.52 2.20 8.78
C GLY A 87 5.76 1.71 9.54
N VAL A 88 6.89 1.63 8.87
CA VAL A 88 8.17 1.28 9.50
C VAL A 88 9.15 2.43 9.22
N MET A 89 9.53 3.14 10.25
CA MET A 89 10.47 4.27 10.17
C MET A 89 11.81 3.86 10.75
N VAL A 90 12.87 4.00 9.96
CA VAL A 90 14.24 3.67 10.39
C VAL A 90 15.14 4.90 10.35
N PRO A 91 16.09 5.02 11.31
CA PRO A 91 17.01 6.16 11.35
C PRO A 91 17.96 6.18 10.17
N ASP A 92 18.44 5.04 9.72
CA ASP A 92 19.34 4.88 8.58
C ASP A 92 19.23 3.46 8.03
N ILE A 93 18.78 3.32 6.78
CA ILE A 93 18.64 2.02 6.13
C ILE A 93 19.99 1.36 5.82
N ALA A 94 21.07 2.16 5.74
CA ALA A 94 22.42 1.66 5.50
C ALA A 94 23.08 1.09 6.77
N ASP A 95 22.51 1.34 7.95
CA ASP A 95 22.99 0.77 9.21
C ASP A 95 22.74 -0.75 9.22
N PRO A 96 23.80 -1.60 9.37
CA PRO A 96 23.65 -3.05 9.42
C PRO A 96 22.71 -3.54 10.54
N TYR A 97 22.63 -2.83 11.65
CA TYR A 97 21.70 -3.14 12.74
C TYR A 97 20.24 -2.93 12.31
N CYS A 98 19.95 -1.81 11.67
CA CYS A 98 18.64 -1.54 11.10
C CYS A 98 18.25 -2.59 10.05
N ALA A 99 19.20 -3.00 9.20
CA ALA A 99 18.97 -4.01 8.18
C ALA A 99 18.58 -5.39 8.77
N GLN A 100 19.19 -5.79 9.89
CA GLN A 100 18.84 -7.04 10.58
C GLN A 100 17.43 -6.98 11.17
N ILE A 101 17.05 -5.87 11.79
CA ILE A 101 15.71 -5.68 12.35
C ILE A 101 14.67 -5.69 11.21
N LEU A 102 14.93 -4.97 10.12
CA LEU A 102 14.04 -4.93 8.96
C LEU A 102 13.80 -6.32 8.37
N ARG A 103 14.82 -7.17 8.29
CA ARG A 103 14.67 -8.56 7.87
C ARG A 103 13.74 -9.36 8.79
N GLY A 104 13.84 -9.14 10.10
CA GLY A 104 12.94 -9.76 11.09
C GLY A 104 11.49 -9.28 10.92
N ILE A 105 11.30 -7.99 10.71
CA ILE A 105 9.99 -7.37 10.44
C ILE A 105 9.40 -7.97 9.16
N GLU A 106 10.14 -7.98 8.07
CA GLU A 106 9.70 -8.54 6.78
C GLU A 106 9.30 -10.02 6.92
N THR A 107 10.14 -10.83 7.55
CA THR A 107 9.86 -12.24 7.78
C THR A 107 8.57 -12.44 8.61
N SER A 108 8.30 -11.56 9.57
CA SER A 108 7.07 -11.62 10.36
C SER A 108 5.84 -11.24 9.53
N PHE A 109 5.95 -10.21 8.70
CA PHE A 109 4.85 -9.76 7.86
C PHE A 109 4.58 -10.65 6.66
N SER A 110 5.57 -11.37 6.13
CA SER A 110 5.40 -12.31 5.00
C SER A 110 4.35 -13.41 5.26
N ARG A 111 4.05 -13.68 6.55
CA ARG A 111 3.02 -14.63 6.99
C ARG A 111 1.69 -13.98 7.35
N SER A 112 1.56 -12.69 7.15
CA SER A 112 0.37 -11.90 7.47
C SER A 112 -0.20 -11.23 6.22
N SER A 113 -1.37 -10.64 6.34
CA SER A 113 -1.96 -9.80 5.29
C SER A 113 -1.43 -8.35 5.32
N TYR A 114 -0.50 -8.03 6.22
CA TYR A 114 0.04 -6.69 6.36
C TYR A 114 1.25 -6.45 5.48
N LEU A 115 1.32 -5.25 4.89
CA LEU A 115 2.46 -4.79 4.11
C LEU A 115 3.23 -3.71 4.89
N PRO A 116 4.55 -3.88 5.14
CA PRO A 116 5.36 -2.83 5.76
C PRO A 116 5.64 -1.70 4.76
N PHE A 117 5.38 -0.47 5.18
CA PHE A 117 5.68 0.75 4.44
C PHE A 117 6.95 1.36 5.02
N LEU A 118 8.10 1.03 4.42
CA LEU A 118 9.41 1.43 4.92
C LEU A 118 9.74 2.88 4.56
N VAL A 119 10.25 3.62 5.54
CA VAL A 119 10.73 5.00 5.40
C VAL A 119 12.07 5.17 6.09
N ASP A 120 13.06 5.65 5.35
CA ASP A 120 14.37 6.05 5.84
C ASP A 120 14.38 7.55 6.19
N ILE A 121 14.55 7.86 7.47
CA ILE A 121 14.55 9.25 7.95
C ILE A 121 15.94 9.90 7.91
N GLN A 122 17.01 9.14 7.65
CA GLN A 122 18.40 9.59 7.56
C GLN A 122 18.83 10.44 8.79
N ASN A 123 18.47 9.99 9.99
CA ASN A 123 18.73 10.69 11.25
C ASN A 123 18.26 12.16 11.26
N ASN A 124 17.27 12.52 10.43
CA ASN A 124 16.81 13.89 10.22
C ASN A 124 15.41 14.12 10.80
N ARG A 125 15.32 15.04 11.79
CA ARG A 125 14.06 15.37 12.47
C ARG A 125 12.97 15.92 11.53
N LEU A 126 13.35 16.74 10.53
CA LEU A 126 12.37 17.29 9.59
C LEU A 126 11.81 16.18 8.68
N ARG A 127 12.66 15.25 8.25
CA ARG A 127 12.23 14.07 7.50
C ARG A 127 11.31 13.19 8.34
N PHE A 128 11.66 12.97 9.61
CA PHE A 128 10.82 12.23 10.55
C PHE A 128 9.39 12.82 10.59
N LYS A 129 9.26 14.13 10.89
CA LYS A 129 7.95 14.81 10.94
C LYS A 129 7.20 14.72 9.61
N LYS A 130 7.89 14.96 8.50
CA LYS A 130 7.30 14.87 7.17
C LYS A 130 6.73 13.48 6.89
N TYR A 131 7.52 12.44 7.10
CA TYR A 131 7.12 11.09 6.79
C TYR A 131 6.11 10.51 7.76
N LEU A 132 6.18 10.88 9.04
CA LEU A 132 5.12 10.55 10.00
C LEU A 132 3.77 11.07 9.48
N ASN A 133 3.68 12.33 9.10
CA ASN A 133 2.46 12.89 8.54
C ASN A 133 1.99 12.18 7.26
N VAL A 134 2.92 11.79 6.39
CA VAL A 134 2.60 11.01 5.17
C VAL A 134 2.00 9.65 5.52
N LEU A 135 2.61 8.90 6.45
CA LEU A 135 2.11 7.61 6.89
C LEU A 135 0.72 7.72 7.53
N LEU A 136 0.54 8.73 8.39
CA LEU A 136 -0.76 9.02 9.02
C LEU A 136 -1.83 9.38 7.98
N ALA A 137 -1.49 10.19 6.98
CA ALA A 137 -2.40 10.52 5.89
C ALA A 137 -2.78 9.31 5.02
N ARG A 138 -1.88 8.33 4.90
CA ARG A 138 -2.11 7.05 4.22
C ARG A 138 -2.87 6.04 5.08
N ARG A 139 -3.24 6.41 6.31
CA ARG A 139 -4.02 5.58 7.25
C ARG A 139 -3.35 4.23 7.54
N VAL A 140 -2.04 4.24 7.78
CA VAL A 140 -1.38 3.04 8.31
C VAL A 140 -2.04 2.63 9.62
N GLU A 141 -2.18 1.32 9.86
CA GLU A 141 -2.87 0.78 11.03
C GLU A 141 -1.99 0.71 12.27
N GLY A 142 -0.69 0.81 12.08
CA GLY A 142 0.29 0.87 13.17
C GLY A 142 1.60 1.46 12.68
N LEU A 143 2.47 1.77 13.64
CA LEU A 143 3.80 2.31 13.37
C LEU A 143 4.85 1.50 14.16
N ILE A 144 5.92 1.13 13.47
CA ILE A 144 7.16 0.63 14.06
C ILE A 144 8.22 1.69 13.83
N ILE A 145 8.80 2.20 14.91
CA ILE A 145 9.80 3.26 14.84
C ILE A 145 11.08 2.76 15.50
N LEU A 146 12.13 2.60 14.68
CA LEU A 146 13.45 2.34 15.19
C LEU A 146 14.06 3.70 15.56
N ALA A 147 14.33 3.91 16.84
CA ALA A 147 14.93 5.14 17.34
C ALA A 147 16.30 4.85 17.93
N ASN A 148 17.27 5.68 17.58
CA ASN A 148 18.62 5.61 18.14
C ASN A 148 18.89 6.68 19.22
N SER A 149 17.94 7.59 19.47
CA SER A 149 18.01 8.55 20.57
C SER A 149 16.62 8.99 21.05
N LEU A 150 16.52 9.16 22.36
CA LEU A 150 15.32 9.52 23.11
C LEU A 150 14.70 10.90 22.80
N SER A 151 15.31 11.69 21.94
CA SER A 151 14.91 13.09 21.69
C SER A 151 13.60 13.25 20.92
N PHE A 152 13.00 12.16 20.41
CA PHE A 152 11.77 12.20 19.61
C PHE A 152 10.52 11.83 20.41
N GLU A 153 10.65 11.33 21.62
CA GLU A 153 9.60 10.60 22.32
C GLU A 153 8.40 11.45 22.74
N THR A 154 8.62 12.64 23.29
CA THR A 154 7.51 13.40 23.90
C THR A 154 6.54 13.95 22.84
N GLU A 155 7.05 14.41 21.72
CA GLU A 155 6.23 14.98 20.65
C GLU A 155 5.50 13.87 19.84
N LEU A 156 6.15 12.71 19.70
CA LEU A 156 5.62 11.54 19.02
C LEU A 156 4.46 10.91 19.81
N LEU A 157 4.64 10.68 21.10
CA LEU A 157 3.62 10.07 21.95
C LEU A 157 2.32 10.88 21.92
N GLY A 158 2.42 12.21 22.03
CA GLY A 158 1.22 13.07 21.92
C GLY A 158 0.48 12.96 20.58
N VAL A 159 1.20 12.76 19.46
CA VAL A 159 0.58 12.56 18.16
C VAL A 159 -0.07 11.18 18.03
N LEU A 160 0.59 10.14 18.51
CA LEU A 160 0.08 8.75 18.43
C LEU A 160 -1.14 8.57 19.33
N GLU A 161 -1.11 9.07 20.56
CA GLU A 161 -2.22 9.03 21.50
C GLU A 161 -3.45 9.76 20.94
N SER A 162 -3.25 10.96 20.38
CA SER A 162 -4.35 11.76 19.81
C SER A 162 -5.06 11.05 18.64
N ARG A 163 -4.37 10.16 17.94
CA ARG A 163 -4.89 9.44 16.76
C ARG A 163 -5.24 7.98 17.03
N LYS A 164 -5.07 7.48 18.26
CA LYS A 164 -5.34 6.09 18.65
C LYS A 164 -4.65 5.05 17.74
N ILE A 165 -3.42 5.33 17.33
CA ILE A 165 -2.64 4.43 16.48
C ILE A 165 -1.79 3.53 17.38
N PRO A 166 -1.84 2.20 17.25
CA PRO A 166 -0.94 1.28 17.94
C PRO A 166 0.51 1.55 17.51
N SER A 167 1.41 1.58 18.47
CA SER A 167 2.85 1.80 18.29
C SER A 167 3.66 0.73 19.04
#